data_50aa257232cc27e8c5e21e3756f77545
#
_entry.id   50aa257232cc27e8c5e21e3756f77545
#
_cell.length_a   1.000
_cell.length_b   1.000
_cell.length_c   1.000
_cell.angle_alpha   90.00
_cell.angle_beta   90.00
_cell.angle_gamma   90.00
#
_symmetry.space_group_name_H-M   'P 1'
#
loop_
_entity.id
_entity.type
_entity.pdbx_description
1 polymer ?
#
loop_
_entity_poly.entity_id
_entity_poly.type
_entity_poly.pdbx_seq_one_letter_code
_entity_poly.pdbx_strand_id
1 'polypeptide(L)' 'MSGEEIIKNLKQIKELIDDDCPKMAGERINWLIDDIYMYKQHVL' A
#
# COMPACT_ATOMS: atom_id res chain seq x y z
N MET A 1 0.16 4.65 -11.21
CA MET A 1 -0.34 4.78 -9.83
C MET A 1 -0.43 6.26 -9.46
N SER A 2 -1.57 6.70 -8.97
CA SER A 2 -1.78 8.09 -8.60
C SER A 2 -1.60 8.28 -7.09
N GLY A 3 -1.39 9.54 -6.67
CA GLY A 3 -1.28 9.84 -5.25
C GLY A 3 -2.54 9.49 -4.48
N GLU A 4 -3.71 9.63 -5.12
CA GLU A 4 -4.97 9.28 -4.49
C GLU A 4 -5.06 7.78 -4.21
N GLU A 5 -4.58 6.95 -5.12
CA GLU A 5 -4.56 5.51 -4.92
C GLU A 5 -3.62 5.12 -3.78
N ILE A 6 -2.48 5.77 -3.68
CA ILE A 6 -1.54 5.52 -2.59
C ILE A 6 -2.19 5.86 -1.26
N ILE A 7 -2.84 7.01 -1.16
CA ILE A 7 -3.52 7.44 0.06
C ILE A 7 -4.63 6.46 0.43
N LYS A 8 -5.41 6.02 -0.56
CA LYS A 8 -6.49 5.07 -0.34
C LYS A 8 -5.96 3.75 0.21
N ASN A 9 -4.86 3.25 -0.36
CA ASN A 9 -4.24 2.03 0.12
C ASN A 9 -3.72 2.17 1.54
N LEU A 10 -3.09 3.30 1.86
CA LEU A 10 -2.60 3.56 3.20
C LEU A 10 -3.73 3.62 4.22
N LYS A 11 -4.87 4.20 3.85
CA LYS A 11 -6.04 4.24 4.73
C LYS A 11 -6.58 2.84 5.01
N GLN A 12 -6.62 1.99 3.98
CA GLN A 12 -7.05 0.60 4.15
C GLN A 12 -6.11 -0.16 5.08
N ILE A 13 -4.81 0.04 4.92
CA ILE A 13 -3.81 -0.59 5.79
C ILE A 13 -4.01 -0.15 7.23
N LYS A 14 -4.24 1.13 7.45
CA LYS A 14 -4.51 1.66 8.78
C LYS A 14 -5.74 1.01 9.40
N GLU A 15 -6.81 0.86 8.62
CA GLU A 15 -8.03 0.21 9.10
C GLU A 15 -7.79 -1.24 9.50
N LEU A 16 -6.98 -1.96 8.74
CA LEU A 16 -6.64 -3.34 9.07
C LEU A 16 -5.88 -3.43 10.40
N ILE A 17 -4.99 -2.49 10.66
CA ILE A 17 -4.27 -2.43 11.92
C ILE A 17 -5.24 -2.12 13.07
N ASP A 18 -6.15 -1.18 12.87
CA ASP A 18 -7.14 -0.79 13.88
C ASP A 18 -8.09 -1.95 14.19
N ASP A 19 -8.35 -2.80 13.20
CA ASP A 19 -9.22 -3.98 13.34
C ASP A 19 -8.48 -5.22 13.84
N ASP A 20 -7.23 -5.05 14.28
CA ASP A 20 -6.42 -6.15 14.82
C ASP A 20 -6.04 -7.20 13.78
N CYS A 21 -5.78 -6.76 12.56
CA CYS A 21 -5.34 -7.63 11.46
C CYS A 21 -3.96 -7.22 10.96
N PRO A 22 -2.93 -7.27 11.80
CA PRO A 22 -1.59 -6.78 11.41
C PRO A 22 -0.95 -7.60 10.30
N LYS A 23 -1.27 -8.88 10.23
CA LYS A 23 -0.71 -9.75 9.20
C LYS A 23 -1.18 -9.35 7.80
N MET A 24 -2.48 -9.08 7.66
CA MET A 24 -3.04 -8.62 6.40
C MET A 24 -2.53 -7.23 6.04
N ALA A 25 -2.37 -6.37 7.05
CA ALA A 25 -1.80 -5.04 6.83
C ALA A 25 -0.38 -5.14 6.28
N GLY A 26 0.42 -6.05 6.83
CA GLY A 26 1.79 -6.27 6.34
C GLY A 26 1.83 -6.72 4.89
N GLU A 27 0.93 -7.62 4.49
CA GLU A 27 0.84 -8.06 3.11
C GLU A 27 0.46 -6.92 2.17
N ARG A 28 -0.49 -6.08 2.59
CA ARG A 28 -0.90 -4.92 1.80
C ARG A 28 0.25 -3.92 1.65
N ILE A 29 1.02 -3.72 2.71
CA ILE A 29 2.18 -2.84 2.65
C ILE A 29 3.19 -3.37 1.64
N ASN A 30 3.45 -4.67 1.62
CA ASN A 30 4.37 -5.28 0.66
C ASN A 30 3.91 -5.07 -0.77
N TRP A 31 2.61 -5.27 -1.04
CA TRP A 31 2.06 -5.03 -2.37
C TRP A 31 2.23 -3.57 -2.78
N LEU A 32 1.99 -2.65 -1.87
CA LEU A 32 2.12 -1.23 -2.15
C LEU A 32 3.57 -0.86 -2.46
N ILE A 33 4.51 -1.42 -1.71
CA ILE A 33 5.93 -1.19 -1.95
C ILE A 33 6.30 -1.68 -3.36
N ASP A 34 5.86 -2.88 -3.74
CA ASP A 34 6.14 -3.42 -5.06
C ASP A 34 5.55 -2.53 -6.15
N ASP A 35 4.33 -2.07 -5.97
CA ASP A 35 3.67 -1.20 -6.95
C ASP A 35 4.44 0.11 -7.12
N ILE A 36 4.90 0.68 -6.02
CA ILE A 36 5.67 1.93 -6.06
C ILE A 36 7.01 1.71 -6.78
N TYR A 37 7.68 0.59 -6.52
CA TYR A 37 8.92 0.26 -7.23
C TYR A 37 8.68 0.12 -8.72
N MET A 38 7.64 -0.58 -9.12
CA MET A 38 7.31 -0.74 -10.54
C MET A 38 7.03 0.61 -11.19
N TYR A 39 6.27 1.45 -10.52
CA TYR A 39 5.96 2.78 -11.01
C TYR A 39 7.23 3.63 -11.17
N LYS A 40 8.12 3.56 -10.20
CA LYS A 40 9.37 4.32 -10.22
C LYS A 40 10.26 3.89 -11.38
N GLN A 41 10.34 2.60 -11.66
CA GLN A 41 11.11 2.08 -12.79
C GLN A 41 10.51 2.51 -14.12
N HIS A 42 9.20 2.64 -14.18
CA HIS A 42 8.48 3.00 -15.39
C HIS A 42 8.70 4.45 -15.80
N VAL A 43 8.94 5.30 -14.83
CA VAL A 43 9.13 6.75 -15.05
C VAL A 43 10.52 7.05 -15.62
N LEU A 44 11.45 6.15 -15.45
CA LEU A 44 12.78 6.33 -16.01
C LEU A 44 12.81 6.00 -17.50
#